data_1c1f3caa7ba26ed0a80ac07a3e3d26b6
#
_entry.id   1c1f3caa7ba26ed0a80ac07a3e3d26b6
#
_cell.length_a   1.000
_cell.length_b   1.000
_cell.length_c   1.000
_cell.angle_alpha   90.00
_cell.angle_beta   90.00
_cell.angle_gamma   90.00
#
_symmetry.space_group_name_H-M   'P 1'
#
loop_
_entity.id
_entity.type
_entity.pdbx_description
1 polymer ?
#
loop_
_entity_poly.entity_id
_entity_poly.type
_entity_poly.pdbx_seq_one_letter_code
_entity_poly.pdbx_strand_id
1 'polypeptide(L)'
;AYIIDRYGSMGALTADNIPYIELAKEAIIRSLEFLQSTDRAAVGSFDTEAYWIAPFQDVQDRVQLQRLVGTLRSSGGTSILAGMRLVAETIINEPAEIKHIILLTDGGADQAGLLEITANLYNQHNVTTSVISIGRDEASFLPRMAELGMGNYHRIPDASSVPSIFTLETVLATRSYIQEQPFIPQGGAPHPILEGIVALPQLYGYVATTPRPTAQVVLSGFDPYNDPILATWQYGLGRSVAFMSDATARWGTEWVSWDGFAQFWGQAVRWTITEGRSENLETRIIYQDGVARIVVDARDNNGRFLNGLTLQSNIVYSETSNAQATGVILRQTAPGLYEGEFIPQEEGAYFVRMTNTAEGF
;
A
#
# COMPACT_ATOMS: atom_id res chain seq x y z
N ALA A 1 -2.39 7.76 -19.38
CA ALA A 1 -3.25 7.13 -20.39
C ALA A 1 -4.27 6.22 -19.74
N TYR A 2 -5.48 6.23 -20.23
CA TYR A 2 -6.55 5.33 -19.83
C TYR A 2 -6.76 4.30 -20.96
N ILE A 3 -6.63 3.01 -20.65
CA ILE A 3 -6.78 1.91 -21.62
C ILE A 3 -7.94 1.03 -21.14
N ILE A 4 -9.04 1.04 -21.89
CA ILE A 4 -10.33 0.55 -21.44
C ILE A 4 -10.75 -0.65 -22.27
N ASP A 5 -11.04 -1.74 -21.57
CA ASP A 5 -11.74 -2.89 -22.15
C ASP A 5 -13.17 -2.48 -22.56
N ARG A 6 -13.54 -2.82 -23.78
CA ARG A 6 -14.91 -2.61 -24.25
C ARG A 6 -15.61 -3.92 -24.65
N TYR A 7 -15.04 -5.07 -24.28
CA TYR A 7 -15.65 -6.36 -24.56
C TYR A 7 -17.13 -6.42 -24.20
N GLY A 8 -17.86 -7.32 -24.82
CA GLY A 8 -19.30 -7.47 -24.62
C GLY A 8 -19.73 -7.59 -23.15
N SER A 9 -18.91 -8.20 -22.29
CA SER A 9 -19.12 -8.30 -20.83
C SER A 9 -19.10 -6.95 -20.12
N MET A 10 -18.41 -5.92 -20.67
CA MET A 10 -18.51 -4.54 -20.16
C MET A 10 -19.93 -3.93 -20.34
N GLY A 11 -20.79 -4.59 -21.08
CA GLY A 11 -22.24 -4.32 -21.14
C GLY A 11 -23.04 -4.94 -19.98
N ALA A 12 -22.43 -5.77 -19.13
CA ALA A 12 -23.06 -6.34 -17.95
C ALA A 12 -23.50 -5.24 -16.98
N LEU A 13 -24.61 -5.51 -16.28
CA LEU A 13 -25.24 -4.54 -15.39
C LEU A 13 -24.77 -4.73 -13.93
N THR A 14 -24.57 -3.64 -13.24
CA THR A 14 -24.45 -3.63 -11.76
C THR A 14 -25.77 -3.98 -11.09
N ALA A 15 -25.77 -4.10 -9.76
CA ALA A 15 -26.97 -4.23 -8.96
C ALA A 15 -27.98 -3.07 -9.19
N ASP A 16 -27.45 -1.87 -9.47
CA ASP A 16 -28.23 -0.65 -9.76
C ASP A 16 -28.62 -0.51 -11.24
N ASN A 17 -28.48 -1.59 -12.04
CA ASN A 17 -28.83 -1.64 -13.46
C ASN A 17 -28.02 -0.68 -14.35
N ILE A 18 -26.79 -0.37 -13.98
CA ILE A 18 -25.84 0.48 -14.73
C ILE A 18 -24.83 -0.42 -15.46
N PRO A 19 -24.62 -0.28 -16.78
CA PRO A 19 -23.60 -1.02 -17.50
C PRO A 19 -22.19 -0.68 -17.03
N TYR A 20 -21.27 -1.65 -16.95
CA TYR A 20 -19.88 -1.43 -16.55
C TYR A 20 -19.18 -0.38 -17.43
N ILE A 21 -19.48 -0.35 -18.73
CA ILE A 21 -18.93 0.63 -19.65
C ILE A 21 -19.33 2.08 -19.30
N GLU A 22 -20.54 2.29 -18.74
CA GLU A 22 -20.98 3.61 -18.30
C GLU A 22 -20.22 4.04 -17.03
N LEU A 23 -19.95 3.11 -16.13
CA LEU A 23 -19.10 3.39 -14.96
C LEU A 23 -17.64 3.69 -15.37
N ALA A 24 -17.13 3.02 -16.39
CA ALA A 24 -15.82 3.32 -16.95
C ALA A 24 -15.76 4.74 -17.55
N LYS A 25 -16.80 5.16 -18.27
CA LYS A 25 -16.92 6.55 -18.77
C LYS A 25 -16.93 7.56 -17.64
N GLU A 26 -17.79 7.32 -16.64
CA GLU A 26 -17.88 8.19 -15.45
C GLU A 26 -16.53 8.27 -14.73
N ALA A 27 -15.83 7.16 -14.60
CA ALA A 27 -14.52 7.08 -13.99
C ALA A 27 -13.48 7.97 -14.70
N ILE A 28 -13.42 7.88 -16.03
CA ILE A 28 -12.51 8.72 -16.82
C ILE A 28 -12.91 10.20 -16.69
N ILE A 29 -14.19 10.52 -16.84
CA ILE A 29 -14.68 11.90 -16.77
C ILE A 29 -14.34 12.54 -15.43
N ARG A 30 -14.58 11.84 -14.32
CA ARG A 30 -14.21 12.32 -12.99
C ARG A 30 -12.70 12.45 -12.84
N SER A 31 -11.93 11.50 -13.34
CA SER A 31 -10.48 11.53 -13.27
C SER A 31 -9.87 12.73 -14.01
N LEU A 32 -10.44 13.11 -15.14
CA LEU A 32 -10.00 14.29 -15.89
C LEU A 32 -10.13 15.62 -15.12
N GLU A 33 -10.99 15.67 -14.09
CA GLU A 33 -11.15 16.86 -13.24
C GLU A 33 -9.93 17.12 -12.35
N PHE A 34 -9.17 16.06 -12.02
CA PHE A 34 -7.98 16.13 -11.18
C PHE A 34 -6.69 16.41 -11.96
N LEU A 35 -6.73 16.33 -13.28
CA LEU A 35 -5.60 16.69 -14.14
C LEU A 35 -5.46 18.21 -14.24
N GLN A 36 -4.23 18.68 -14.27
CA GLN A 36 -3.94 20.09 -14.51
C GLN A 36 -4.05 20.41 -16.01
N SER A 37 -4.18 21.69 -16.36
CA SER A 37 -4.25 22.13 -17.77
C SER A 37 -2.97 21.82 -18.56
N THR A 38 -1.85 21.65 -17.88
CA THR A 38 -0.54 21.28 -18.43
C THR A 38 -0.35 19.77 -18.57
N ASP A 39 -1.25 18.97 -17.96
CA ASP A 39 -1.18 17.52 -18.09
C ASP A 39 -1.69 17.08 -19.47
N ARG A 40 -1.21 15.94 -19.91
CA ARG A 40 -1.62 15.31 -21.16
C ARG A 40 -2.36 14.02 -20.88
N ALA A 41 -3.48 13.83 -21.53
CA ALA A 41 -4.30 12.64 -21.38
C ALA A 41 -4.60 11.98 -22.73
N ALA A 42 -4.71 10.64 -22.69
CA ALA A 42 -5.19 9.85 -23.81
C ALA A 42 -6.16 8.79 -23.30
N VAL A 43 -7.16 8.47 -24.11
CA VAL A 43 -8.13 7.41 -23.83
C VAL A 43 -8.13 6.44 -25.02
N GLY A 44 -7.61 5.24 -24.79
CA GLY A 44 -7.67 4.13 -25.72
C GLY A 44 -8.72 3.12 -25.30
N SER A 45 -9.28 2.44 -26.25
CA SER A 45 -10.15 1.29 -26.01
C SER A 45 -9.70 0.09 -26.83
N PHE A 46 -9.96 -1.10 -26.31
CA PHE A 46 -9.64 -2.34 -26.99
C PHE A 46 -10.79 -3.35 -26.90
N ASP A 47 -10.85 -4.15 -27.96
CA ASP A 47 -11.58 -5.40 -28.04
C ASP A 47 -10.65 -6.47 -28.65
N THR A 48 -10.87 -6.97 -29.86
CA THR A 48 -9.91 -7.75 -30.62
C THR A 48 -8.78 -6.89 -31.23
N GLU A 49 -9.08 -5.63 -31.44
CA GLU A 49 -8.16 -4.58 -31.89
C GLU A 49 -8.18 -3.41 -30.89
N ALA A 50 -7.27 -2.45 -31.04
CA ALA A 50 -7.23 -1.28 -30.20
C ALA A 50 -7.17 0.01 -31.00
N TYR A 51 -7.82 1.05 -30.51
CA TYR A 51 -7.85 2.37 -31.14
C TYR A 51 -8.01 3.47 -30.10
N TRP A 52 -7.53 4.66 -30.47
CA TRP A 52 -7.70 5.85 -29.67
C TRP A 52 -9.12 6.40 -29.78
N ILE A 53 -9.78 6.53 -28.63
CA ILE A 53 -11.00 7.34 -28.49
C ILE A 53 -10.62 8.81 -28.46
N ALA A 54 -9.56 9.13 -27.70
CA ALA A 54 -8.90 10.41 -27.65
C ALA A 54 -7.38 10.16 -27.62
N PRO A 55 -6.61 10.51 -28.66
CA PRO A 55 -5.16 10.43 -28.64
C PRO A 55 -4.59 11.41 -27.61
N PHE A 56 -3.29 11.29 -27.28
CA PHE A 56 -2.63 12.18 -26.33
C PHE A 56 -2.81 13.65 -26.72
N GLN A 57 -3.36 14.43 -25.82
CA GLN A 57 -3.64 15.84 -25.97
C GLN A 57 -3.60 16.55 -24.60
N ASP A 58 -3.43 17.85 -24.62
CA ASP A 58 -3.49 18.67 -23.41
C ASP A 58 -4.91 18.66 -22.83
N VAL A 59 -5.02 18.65 -21.49
CA VAL A 59 -6.31 18.58 -20.79
C VAL A 59 -6.99 19.94 -20.68
N GLN A 60 -6.69 20.89 -21.60
CA GLN A 60 -7.31 22.20 -21.62
C GLN A 60 -8.78 22.14 -22.03
N ASP A 61 -9.13 21.36 -23.05
CA ASP A 61 -10.51 21.15 -23.48
C ASP A 61 -11.09 19.86 -22.89
N ARG A 62 -11.39 19.91 -21.59
CA ARG A 62 -12.03 18.78 -20.89
C ARG A 62 -13.38 18.41 -21.48
N VAL A 63 -14.15 19.39 -22.00
CA VAL A 63 -15.46 19.15 -22.58
C VAL A 63 -15.36 18.31 -23.85
N GLN A 64 -14.36 18.57 -24.69
CA GLN A 64 -14.10 17.76 -25.86
C GLN A 64 -13.72 16.33 -25.47
N LEU A 65 -12.79 16.16 -24.51
CA LEU A 65 -12.40 14.85 -23.98
C LEU A 65 -13.60 14.08 -23.44
N GLN A 66 -14.45 14.71 -22.65
CA GLN A 66 -15.68 14.11 -22.11
C GLN A 66 -16.64 13.65 -23.22
N ARG A 67 -16.81 14.45 -24.28
CA ARG A 67 -17.62 14.07 -25.45
C ARG A 67 -17.08 12.83 -26.14
N LEU A 68 -15.75 12.78 -26.36
CA LEU A 68 -15.09 11.63 -26.95
C LEU A 68 -15.26 10.37 -26.09
N VAL A 69 -15.02 10.47 -24.79
CA VAL A 69 -15.27 9.37 -23.82
C VAL A 69 -16.72 8.89 -23.86
N GLY A 70 -17.68 9.82 -24.01
CA GLY A 70 -19.10 9.52 -24.17
C GLY A 70 -19.43 8.60 -25.36
N THR A 71 -18.54 8.51 -26.36
CA THR A 71 -18.72 7.66 -27.55
C THR A 71 -18.41 6.18 -27.31
N LEU A 72 -17.72 5.85 -26.20
CA LEU A 72 -17.42 4.44 -25.86
C LEU A 72 -18.70 3.57 -25.86
N ARG A 73 -18.60 2.37 -26.41
CA ARG A 73 -19.66 1.37 -26.43
C ARG A 73 -19.04 -0.01 -26.24
N SER A 74 -19.73 -0.88 -25.50
CA SER A 74 -19.34 -2.29 -25.38
C SER A 74 -19.54 -3.04 -26.68
N SER A 75 -18.55 -3.79 -27.13
CA SER A 75 -18.58 -4.62 -28.36
C SER A 75 -17.31 -5.49 -28.47
N GLY A 76 -17.35 -6.54 -29.29
CA GLY A 76 -16.17 -7.28 -29.72
C GLY A 76 -15.68 -8.34 -28.76
N GLY A 77 -14.40 -8.71 -28.90
CA GLY A 77 -13.65 -9.65 -28.08
C GLY A 77 -12.73 -8.95 -27.06
N THR A 78 -11.75 -9.68 -26.47
CA THR A 78 -10.83 -9.10 -25.47
C THR A 78 -9.38 -9.37 -25.87
N SER A 79 -8.61 -8.32 -26.18
CA SER A 79 -7.17 -8.38 -26.39
C SER A 79 -6.47 -7.25 -25.63
N ILE A 80 -6.14 -7.50 -24.36
CA ILE A 80 -5.38 -6.53 -23.55
C ILE A 80 -4.04 -6.19 -24.23
N LEU A 81 -3.42 -7.16 -24.91
CA LEU A 81 -2.17 -6.95 -25.63
C LEU A 81 -2.31 -5.89 -26.75
N ALA A 82 -3.44 -5.86 -27.45
CA ALA A 82 -3.68 -4.84 -28.45
C ALA A 82 -3.74 -3.44 -27.82
N GLY A 83 -4.45 -3.30 -26.69
CA GLY A 83 -4.49 -2.04 -25.92
C GLY A 83 -3.14 -1.60 -25.41
N MET A 84 -2.36 -2.52 -24.86
CA MET A 84 -1.02 -2.22 -24.34
C MET A 84 -0.02 -1.87 -25.46
N ARG A 85 -0.09 -2.48 -26.63
CA ARG A 85 0.73 -2.11 -27.80
C ARG A 85 0.37 -0.71 -28.29
N LEU A 86 -0.91 -0.40 -28.42
CA LEU A 86 -1.37 0.92 -28.84
C LEU A 86 -0.79 2.03 -27.96
N VAL A 87 -0.85 1.86 -26.63
CA VAL A 87 -0.36 2.88 -25.72
C VAL A 87 1.17 2.91 -25.68
N ALA A 88 1.84 1.75 -25.74
CA ALA A 88 3.30 1.65 -25.70
C ALA A 88 3.97 2.43 -26.82
N GLU A 89 3.48 2.30 -28.05
CA GLU A 89 4.04 2.99 -29.22
C GLU A 89 4.00 4.51 -29.10
N THR A 90 3.08 5.05 -28.32
CA THR A 90 2.83 6.50 -28.23
C THR A 90 3.39 7.10 -26.95
N ILE A 91 3.12 6.48 -25.78
CA ILE A 91 3.43 7.05 -24.46
C ILE A 91 4.93 7.23 -24.22
N ILE A 92 5.78 6.39 -24.84
CA ILE A 92 7.24 6.49 -24.71
C ILE A 92 7.76 7.83 -25.23
N ASN A 93 7.10 8.40 -26.23
CA ASN A 93 7.48 9.65 -26.88
C ASN A 93 6.79 10.88 -26.30
N GLU A 94 5.88 10.71 -25.32
CA GLU A 94 5.22 11.84 -24.70
C GLU A 94 6.20 12.68 -23.87
N PRO A 95 6.13 14.02 -23.98
CA PRO A 95 7.04 14.93 -23.31
C PRO A 95 6.64 15.16 -21.84
N ALA A 96 6.30 14.09 -21.12
CA ALA A 96 5.89 14.13 -19.71
C ALA A 96 6.97 13.51 -18.83
N GLU A 97 7.21 14.11 -17.67
CA GLU A 97 8.15 13.59 -16.67
C GLU A 97 7.59 12.33 -16.01
N ILE A 98 6.32 12.34 -15.66
CA ILE A 98 5.59 11.19 -15.10
C ILE A 98 4.69 10.60 -16.19
N LYS A 99 4.84 9.32 -16.45
CA LYS A 99 4.04 8.60 -17.45
C LYS A 99 3.35 7.42 -16.78
N HIS A 100 2.04 7.38 -16.89
CA HIS A 100 1.24 6.36 -16.21
C HIS A 100 0.13 5.80 -17.10
N ILE A 101 -0.07 4.49 -17.03
CA ILE A 101 -1.16 3.77 -17.71
C ILE A 101 -2.12 3.25 -16.64
N ILE A 102 -3.41 3.52 -16.82
CA ILE A 102 -4.49 2.90 -16.05
C ILE A 102 -5.23 1.96 -17.00
N LEU A 103 -5.06 0.67 -16.79
CA LEU A 103 -5.75 -0.38 -17.53
C LEU A 103 -7.00 -0.81 -16.79
N LEU A 104 -8.14 -0.77 -17.45
CA LEU A 104 -9.40 -1.33 -16.95
C LEU A 104 -9.80 -2.52 -17.81
N THR A 105 -10.07 -3.66 -17.18
CA THR A 105 -10.56 -4.89 -17.83
C THR A 105 -11.49 -5.65 -16.91
N ASP A 106 -12.39 -6.45 -17.45
CA ASP A 106 -13.25 -7.37 -16.70
C ASP A 106 -12.75 -8.83 -16.73
N GLY A 107 -11.52 -9.06 -17.18
CA GLY A 107 -10.85 -10.34 -17.18
C GLY A 107 -10.66 -10.94 -18.58
N GLY A 108 -10.44 -12.24 -18.65
CA GLY A 108 -10.60 -13.05 -19.86
C GLY A 108 -9.65 -12.77 -21.05
N ALA A 109 -8.34 -12.55 -20.80
CA ALA A 109 -7.37 -12.33 -21.88
C ALA A 109 -6.20 -13.32 -21.87
N ASP A 110 -5.53 -13.47 -23.02
CA ASP A 110 -4.29 -14.21 -23.12
C ASP A 110 -3.12 -13.42 -22.51
N GLN A 111 -2.33 -14.08 -21.69
CA GLN A 111 -1.14 -13.51 -21.04
C GLN A 111 0.00 -13.22 -22.01
N ALA A 112 0.05 -13.85 -23.19
CA ALA A 112 1.21 -13.84 -24.09
C ALA A 112 1.68 -12.42 -24.42
N GLY A 113 2.93 -12.10 -24.07
CA GLY A 113 3.58 -10.80 -24.31
C GLY A 113 3.17 -9.65 -23.40
N LEU A 114 2.13 -9.80 -22.55
CA LEU A 114 1.66 -8.72 -21.68
C LEU A 114 2.65 -8.37 -20.57
N LEU A 115 3.18 -9.35 -19.90
CA LEU A 115 4.17 -9.13 -18.83
C LEU A 115 5.46 -8.53 -19.37
N GLU A 116 5.87 -8.96 -20.56
CA GLU A 116 7.08 -8.45 -21.21
C GLU A 116 6.94 -6.98 -21.61
N ILE A 117 5.84 -6.60 -22.30
CA ILE A 117 5.61 -5.22 -22.72
C ILE A 117 5.49 -4.29 -21.49
N THR A 118 4.82 -4.73 -20.42
CA THR A 118 4.67 -3.94 -19.19
C THR A 118 6.01 -3.75 -18.50
N ALA A 119 6.82 -4.81 -18.36
CA ALA A 119 8.14 -4.73 -17.78
C ALA A 119 9.08 -3.83 -18.59
N ASN A 120 9.03 -3.90 -19.93
CA ASN A 120 9.82 -3.05 -20.82
C ASN A 120 9.44 -1.59 -20.70
N LEU A 121 8.15 -1.27 -20.65
CA LEU A 121 7.64 0.08 -20.47
C LEU A 121 8.20 0.72 -19.19
N TYR A 122 8.20 -0.02 -18.09
CA TYR A 122 8.77 0.49 -16.84
C TYR A 122 10.30 0.56 -16.90
N ASN A 123 10.98 -0.54 -17.19
CA ASN A 123 12.45 -0.63 -17.08
C ASN A 123 13.20 0.29 -18.04
N GLN A 124 12.66 0.52 -19.26
CA GLN A 124 13.34 1.30 -20.29
C GLN A 124 12.82 2.73 -20.40
N HIS A 125 11.55 2.97 -20.08
CA HIS A 125 10.89 4.25 -20.32
C HIS A 125 10.27 4.90 -19.08
N ASN A 126 10.38 4.25 -17.91
CA ASN A 126 9.84 4.73 -16.64
C ASN A 126 8.32 4.96 -16.67
N VAL A 127 7.60 4.15 -17.47
CA VAL A 127 6.15 4.21 -17.59
C VAL A 127 5.55 3.23 -16.60
N THR A 128 4.81 3.71 -15.62
CA THR A 128 4.13 2.88 -14.64
C THR A 128 2.76 2.41 -15.15
N THR A 129 2.27 1.26 -14.66
CA THR A 129 1.01 0.68 -15.11
C THR A 129 0.20 0.16 -13.93
N SER A 130 -0.93 0.79 -13.64
CA SER A 130 -1.93 0.26 -12.69
C SER A 130 -3.02 -0.52 -13.44
N VAL A 131 -3.49 -1.59 -12.80
CA VAL A 131 -4.49 -2.49 -13.37
C VAL A 131 -5.72 -2.53 -12.48
N ILE A 132 -6.88 -2.28 -13.06
CA ILE A 132 -8.18 -2.34 -12.41
C ILE A 132 -8.98 -3.46 -13.06
N SER A 133 -9.26 -4.51 -12.29
CA SER A 133 -10.03 -5.67 -12.72
C SER A 133 -11.42 -5.66 -12.12
N ILE A 134 -12.46 -5.71 -12.98
CA ILE A 134 -13.87 -5.72 -12.57
C ILE A 134 -14.39 -7.15 -12.63
N GLY A 135 -15.19 -7.53 -11.64
CA GLY A 135 -15.93 -8.79 -11.67
C GLY A 135 -15.26 -9.92 -10.88
N ARG A 136 -15.71 -11.16 -11.16
CA ARG A 136 -15.29 -12.35 -10.41
C ARG A 136 -14.26 -13.21 -11.15
N ASP A 137 -14.25 -13.13 -12.47
CA ASP A 137 -13.42 -13.95 -13.35
C ASP A 137 -12.10 -13.22 -13.63
N GLU A 138 -11.21 -13.27 -12.65
CA GLU A 138 -9.92 -12.62 -12.68
C GLU A 138 -8.89 -13.45 -13.46
N ALA A 139 -8.19 -12.83 -14.39
CA ALA A 139 -7.02 -13.45 -15.00
C ALA A 139 -5.84 -13.40 -14.02
N SER A 140 -5.29 -14.57 -13.67
CA SER A 140 -4.27 -14.74 -12.61
C SER A 140 -2.98 -13.95 -12.84
N PHE A 141 -2.71 -13.47 -14.05
CA PHE A 141 -1.52 -12.69 -14.39
C PHE A 141 -1.66 -11.19 -14.13
N LEU A 142 -2.87 -10.64 -13.95
CA LEU A 142 -3.12 -9.20 -13.80
C LEU A 142 -2.41 -8.59 -12.57
N PRO A 143 -2.40 -9.22 -11.39
CA PRO A 143 -1.62 -8.72 -10.26
C PRO A 143 -0.12 -8.63 -10.59
N ARG A 144 0.42 -9.62 -11.28
CA ARG A 144 1.83 -9.64 -11.69
C ARG A 144 2.14 -8.56 -12.73
N MET A 145 1.19 -8.27 -13.61
CA MET A 145 1.32 -7.18 -14.58
C MET A 145 1.45 -5.82 -13.89
N ALA A 146 0.60 -5.53 -12.92
CA ALA A 146 0.69 -4.30 -12.14
C ALA A 146 2.01 -4.20 -11.35
N GLU A 147 2.45 -5.30 -10.74
CA GLU A 147 3.73 -5.37 -10.02
C GLU A 147 4.93 -5.07 -10.96
N LEU A 148 4.99 -5.68 -12.14
CA LEU A 148 6.04 -5.42 -13.13
C LEU A 148 5.98 -4.00 -13.71
N GLY A 149 4.79 -3.42 -13.77
CA GLY A 149 4.58 -2.02 -14.15
C GLY A 149 4.76 -1.04 -12.99
N MET A 150 5.18 -1.48 -11.81
CA MET A 150 5.33 -0.65 -10.60
C MET A 150 4.12 0.25 -10.32
N GLY A 151 2.93 -0.26 -10.63
CA GLY A 151 1.64 0.35 -10.32
C GLY A 151 0.84 -0.48 -9.32
N ASN A 152 -0.41 -0.11 -9.14
CA ASN A 152 -1.31 -0.77 -8.21
C ASN A 152 -2.23 -1.77 -8.93
N TYR A 153 -2.57 -2.84 -8.23
CA TYR A 153 -3.60 -3.78 -8.66
C TYR A 153 -4.86 -3.61 -7.82
N HIS A 154 -5.97 -3.33 -8.48
CA HIS A 154 -7.28 -3.21 -7.83
C HIS A 154 -8.23 -4.27 -8.37
N ARG A 155 -8.66 -5.17 -7.48
CA ARG A 155 -9.74 -6.09 -7.76
C ARG A 155 -11.05 -5.50 -7.27
N ILE A 156 -11.99 -5.29 -8.16
CA ILE A 156 -13.28 -4.66 -7.87
C ILE A 156 -14.39 -5.68 -8.09
N PRO A 157 -14.90 -6.32 -7.03
CA PRO A 157 -16.03 -7.23 -7.15
C PRO A 157 -17.33 -6.55 -7.55
N ASP A 158 -17.47 -5.27 -7.17
CA ASP A 158 -18.61 -4.40 -7.50
C ASP A 158 -18.14 -3.18 -8.27
N ALA A 159 -18.56 -3.10 -9.54
CA ALA A 159 -18.15 -2.05 -10.46
C ALA A 159 -18.54 -0.62 -10.01
N SER A 160 -19.43 -0.45 -9.03
CA SER A 160 -19.79 0.88 -8.48
C SER A 160 -18.59 1.64 -7.91
N SER A 161 -17.54 0.94 -7.48
CA SER A 161 -16.30 1.54 -6.94
C SER A 161 -15.31 2.00 -8.01
N VAL A 162 -15.54 1.67 -9.30
CA VAL A 162 -14.62 2.00 -10.41
C VAL A 162 -14.31 3.49 -10.49
N PRO A 163 -15.30 4.43 -10.45
CA PRO A 163 -15.01 5.84 -10.54
C PRO A 163 -14.08 6.36 -9.42
N SER A 164 -14.27 5.89 -8.20
CA SER A 164 -13.45 6.30 -7.05
C SER A 164 -12.01 5.81 -7.16
N ILE A 165 -11.81 4.57 -7.60
CA ILE A 165 -10.48 3.96 -7.75
C ILE A 165 -9.73 4.61 -8.93
N PHE A 166 -10.41 4.87 -10.05
CA PHE A 166 -9.82 5.62 -11.17
C PHE A 166 -9.33 7.01 -10.77
N THR A 167 -10.18 7.71 -10.02
CA THR A 167 -9.82 9.03 -9.49
C THR A 167 -8.59 8.94 -8.61
N LEU A 168 -8.55 7.97 -7.68
CA LEU A 168 -7.39 7.72 -6.81
C LEU A 168 -6.12 7.47 -7.63
N GLU A 169 -6.15 6.55 -8.59
CA GLU A 169 -5.01 6.23 -9.45
C GLU A 169 -4.55 7.45 -10.26
N THR A 170 -5.49 8.23 -10.79
CA THR A 170 -5.15 9.45 -11.54
C THR A 170 -4.45 10.48 -10.64
N VAL A 171 -4.98 10.70 -9.45
CA VAL A 171 -4.36 11.62 -8.47
C VAL A 171 -2.96 11.15 -8.08
N LEU A 172 -2.77 9.86 -7.82
CA LEU A 172 -1.46 9.29 -7.49
C LEU A 172 -0.48 9.42 -8.65
N ALA A 173 -0.94 9.23 -9.89
CA ALA A 173 -0.11 9.30 -11.09
C ALA A 173 0.32 10.73 -11.48
N THR A 174 -0.48 11.74 -11.15
CA THR A 174 -0.22 13.13 -11.57
C THR A 174 0.45 13.98 -10.50
N ARG A 175 0.61 13.41 -9.32
CA ARG A 175 1.10 14.12 -8.17
C ARG A 175 2.63 14.20 -8.16
N SER A 176 3.16 15.39 -7.95
CA SER A 176 4.59 15.53 -7.65
C SER A 176 4.95 14.75 -6.39
N TYR A 177 6.04 13.97 -6.44
CA TYR A 177 6.56 13.29 -5.26
C TYR A 177 7.01 14.25 -4.16
N ILE A 178 7.42 15.46 -4.53
CA ILE A 178 7.81 16.49 -3.59
C ILE A 178 6.62 17.44 -3.42
N GLN A 179 6.14 17.53 -2.19
CA GLN A 179 5.08 18.44 -1.79
C GLN A 179 5.70 19.55 -0.95
N GLU A 180 5.74 20.77 -1.49
CA GLU A 180 6.31 21.95 -0.81
C GLU A 180 5.20 22.95 -0.48
N GLN A 181 4.46 22.65 0.59
CA GLN A 181 3.48 23.57 1.18
C GLN A 181 3.45 23.42 2.70
N PRO A 182 3.18 24.50 3.43
CA PRO A 182 3.11 24.47 4.89
C PRO A 182 1.94 23.62 5.38
N PHE A 183 2.18 22.74 6.35
CA PHE A 183 1.15 21.94 7.01
C PHE A 183 1.60 21.50 8.41
N ILE A 184 0.65 21.18 9.26
CA ILE A 184 0.91 20.54 10.56
C ILE A 184 0.61 19.04 10.41
N PRO A 185 1.57 18.15 10.69
CA PRO A 185 1.32 16.71 10.65
C PRO A 185 0.20 16.30 11.61
N GLN A 186 -0.69 15.45 11.13
CA GLN A 186 -1.81 14.95 11.92
C GLN A 186 -1.44 13.64 12.59
N GLY A 187 -1.71 13.51 13.88
CA GLY A 187 -1.50 12.26 14.61
C GLY A 187 -2.54 11.21 14.21
N GLY A 188 -2.04 10.00 13.93
CA GLY A 188 -2.87 8.81 13.74
C GLY A 188 -3.17 8.10 15.06
N ALA A 189 -3.05 6.76 15.08
CA ALA A 189 -3.22 5.97 16.29
C ALA A 189 -2.13 6.29 17.34
N PRO A 190 -2.43 6.15 18.64
CA PRO A 190 -1.45 6.32 19.72
C PRO A 190 -0.18 5.49 19.45
N HIS A 191 0.98 6.11 19.58
CA HIS A 191 2.26 5.46 19.33
C HIS A 191 3.33 5.93 20.32
N PRO A 192 4.23 5.05 20.81
CA PRO A 192 5.28 5.42 21.79
C PRO A 192 6.20 6.57 21.33
N ILE A 193 6.38 6.76 20.03
CA ILE A 193 7.17 7.87 19.49
C ILE A 193 6.54 9.23 19.79
N LEU A 194 5.22 9.29 19.99
CA LEU A 194 4.49 10.52 20.27
C LEU A 194 4.13 10.69 21.75
N GLU A 195 4.61 9.81 22.62
CA GLU A 195 4.30 9.87 24.05
C GLU A 195 4.80 11.18 24.68
N GLY A 196 3.91 11.89 25.39
CA GLY A 196 4.22 13.18 26.00
C GLY A 196 4.37 14.36 25.04
N ILE A 197 4.13 14.16 23.74
CA ILE A 197 4.13 15.23 22.74
C ILE A 197 2.71 15.72 22.56
N VAL A 198 2.47 16.97 22.95
CA VAL A 198 1.12 17.58 22.94
C VAL A 198 0.81 18.24 21.60
N ALA A 199 1.82 18.85 20.96
CA ALA A 199 1.67 19.55 19.69
C ALA A 199 2.91 19.35 18.84
N LEU A 200 2.70 19.27 17.52
CA LEU A 200 3.76 19.17 16.53
C LEU A 200 3.93 20.50 15.79
N PRO A 201 5.17 20.91 15.51
CA PRO A 201 5.42 22.08 14.68
C PRO A 201 5.00 21.87 13.23
N GLN A 202 4.91 22.95 12.49
CA GLN A 202 4.67 22.98 11.07
C GLN A 202 5.87 22.41 10.29
N LEU A 203 5.55 21.70 9.21
CA LEU A 203 6.50 21.32 8.16
C LEU A 203 6.19 22.10 6.87
N TYR A 204 7.23 22.35 6.07
CA TYR A 204 7.12 23.12 4.81
C TYR A 204 7.21 22.24 3.57
N GLY A 205 7.36 20.94 3.76
CA GLY A 205 7.37 19.99 2.67
C GLY A 205 7.66 18.55 3.12
N TYR A 206 7.41 17.62 2.21
CA TYR A 206 7.69 16.21 2.40
C TYR A 206 7.74 15.47 1.06
N VAL A 207 8.23 14.24 1.08
CA VAL A 207 8.21 13.33 -0.07
C VAL A 207 6.99 12.44 0.03
N ALA A 208 6.06 12.58 -0.91
CA ALA A 208 4.87 11.74 -0.99
C ALA A 208 5.27 10.29 -1.29
N THR A 209 4.79 9.37 -0.47
CA THR A 209 5.08 7.93 -0.57
C THR A 209 3.84 7.11 -0.25
N THR A 210 3.84 5.84 -0.64
CA THR A 210 2.77 4.90 -0.28
C THR A 210 3.28 3.98 0.82
N PRO A 211 2.58 3.87 1.96
CA PRO A 211 2.99 2.98 3.03
C PRO A 211 2.80 1.51 2.61
N ARG A 212 3.66 0.62 3.07
CA ARG A 212 3.44 -0.82 2.93
C ARG A 212 2.18 -1.24 3.69
N PRO A 213 1.44 -2.28 3.27
CA PRO A 213 0.21 -2.72 3.95
C PRO A 213 0.40 -3.07 5.43
N THR A 214 1.62 -3.51 5.80
CA THR A 214 1.98 -3.86 7.18
C THR A 214 2.67 -2.74 7.95
N ALA A 215 2.88 -1.57 7.33
CA ALA A 215 3.43 -0.41 8.02
C ALA A 215 2.33 0.33 8.80
N GLN A 216 2.69 0.85 9.97
CA GLN A 216 1.82 1.72 10.74
C GLN A 216 2.14 3.18 10.44
N VAL A 217 1.17 3.94 9.96
CA VAL A 217 1.29 5.39 9.79
C VAL A 217 1.04 6.05 11.15
N VAL A 218 2.07 6.70 11.68
CA VAL A 218 2.05 7.39 12.98
C VAL A 218 1.67 8.85 12.83
N LEU A 219 2.19 9.50 11.78
CA LEU A 219 1.83 10.87 11.40
C LEU A 219 1.47 10.89 9.93
N SER A 220 0.41 11.60 9.59
CA SER A 220 -0.04 11.82 8.21
C SER A 220 0.02 13.31 7.83
N GLY A 221 0.08 13.54 6.53
CA GLY A 221 -0.03 14.87 5.92
C GLY A 221 -1.47 15.38 5.92
N PHE A 222 -1.74 16.33 5.04
CA PHE A 222 -3.04 16.99 4.91
C PHE A 222 -3.99 16.27 3.96
N ASP A 223 -5.29 16.50 4.17
CA ASP A 223 -6.33 16.05 3.25
C ASP A 223 -6.19 16.66 1.84
N PRO A 224 -6.60 15.97 0.77
CA PRO A 224 -7.26 14.65 0.79
C PRO A 224 -6.29 13.46 0.76
N TYR A 225 -4.98 13.71 0.73
CA TYR A 225 -3.98 12.70 0.43
C TYR A 225 -3.61 11.83 1.63
N ASN A 226 -3.54 12.43 2.82
CA ASN A 226 -3.18 11.73 4.06
C ASN A 226 -1.89 10.88 3.94
N ASP A 227 -0.90 11.38 3.18
CA ASP A 227 0.37 10.68 3.00
C ASP A 227 1.07 10.43 4.32
N PRO A 228 1.81 9.32 4.45
CA PRO A 228 2.61 9.08 5.62
C PRO A 228 3.72 10.13 5.75
N ILE A 229 3.79 10.79 6.90
CA ILE A 229 4.87 11.68 7.28
C ILE A 229 5.85 10.97 8.23
N LEU A 230 5.32 10.19 9.15
CA LEU A 230 6.08 9.26 9.97
C LEU A 230 5.42 7.90 9.89
N ALA A 231 6.16 6.90 9.44
CA ALA A 231 5.71 5.52 9.40
C ALA A 231 6.68 4.61 10.13
N THR A 232 6.14 3.60 10.78
CA THR A 232 6.89 2.56 11.48
C THR A 232 6.58 1.21 10.86
N TRP A 233 7.60 0.36 10.79
CA TRP A 233 7.46 -0.97 10.23
C TRP A 233 8.36 -1.96 10.94
N GLN A 234 7.87 -3.17 11.13
CA GLN A 234 8.65 -4.27 11.63
C GLN A 234 8.97 -5.22 10.48
N TYR A 235 10.27 -5.45 10.26
CA TYR A 235 10.76 -6.41 9.28
C TYR A 235 11.66 -7.43 9.97
N GLY A 236 11.22 -8.67 9.97
CA GLY A 236 11.90 -9.69 10.75
C GLY A 236 11.89 -9.34 12.24
N LEU A 237 13.03 -9.41 12.88
CA LEU A 237 13.22 -9.03 14.27
C LEU A 237 13.54 -7.52 14.43
N GLY A 238 13.79 -6.83 13.32
CA GLY A 238 14.14 -5.41 13.31
C GLY A 238 12.94 -4.50 13.21
N ARG A 239 13.09 -3.27 13.68
CA ARG A 239 12.12 -2.19 13.52
C ARG A 239 12.74 -1.06 12.73
N SER A 240 11.96 -0.42 11.90
CA SER A 240 12.37 0.75 11.13
C SER A 240 11.37 1.88 11.32
N VAL A 241 11.90 3.10 11.29
CA VAL A 241 11.13 4.34 11.27
C VAL A 241 11.53 5.09 10.02
N ALA A 242 10.52 5.56 9.27
CA ALA A 242 10.72 6.40 8.11
C ALA A 242 10.02 7.75 8.35
N PHE A 243 10.76 8.84 8.18
CA PHE A 243 10.24 10.21 8.25
C PHE A 243 10.36 10.82 6.86
N MET A 244 9.24 11.22 6.27
CA MET A 244 9.13 11.62 4.88
C MET A 244 9.43 13.11 4.63
N SER A 245 9.74 13.87 5.69
CA SER A 245 10.25 15.23 5.60
C SER A 245 11.74 15.29 5.92
N ASP A 246 12.28 16.44 6.23
CA ASP A 246 13.66 16.57 6.65
C ASP A 246 13.79 16.91 8.16
N ALA A 247 14.94 16.58 8.72
CA ALA A 247 15.32 16.94 10.08
C ALA A 247 16.31 18.13 10.06
N THR A 248 16.29 18.93 9.00
CA THR A 248 17.15 20.08 8.76
C THR A 248 16.30 21.35 8.58
N ALA A 249 16.93 22.43 8.14
CA ALA A 249 16.26 23.73 8.02
C ALA A 249 15.54 23.95 6.67
N ARG A 250 15.46 22.94 5.78
CA ARG A 250 14.74 23.13 4.49
C ARG A 250 13.23 23.10 4.73
N TRP A 251 12.70 21.96 5.16
CA TRP A 251 11.26 21.79 5.43
C TRP A 251 10.94 21.71 6.92
N GLY A 252 11.93 21.36 7.75
CA GLY A 252 11.80 21.16 9.18
C GLY A 252 12.33 22.33 10.02
N THR A 253 12.35 23.56 9.53
CA THR A 253 12.91 24.73 10.24
C THR A 253 12.33 24.88 11.66
N GLU A 254 10.99 24.78 11.79
CA GLU A 254 10.31 24.88 13.08
C GLU A 254 10.56 23.66 13.95
N TRP A 255 10.74 22.48 13.34
CA TRP A 255 11.06 21.25 14.06
C TRP A 255 12.45 21.33 14.72
N VAL A 256 13.45 21.83 14.00
CA VAL A 256 14.83 21.96 14.52
C VAL A 256 14.90 22.90 15.74
N SER A 257 14.07 23.94 15.75
CA SER A 257 13.99 24.91 16.86
C SER A 257 12.99 24.55 17.96
N TRP A 258 12.24 23.47 17.80
CA TRP A 258 11.23 23.04 18.75
C TRP A 258 11.83 22.32 19.95
N ASP A 259 11.40 22.69 21.16
CA ASP A 259 11.88 22.09 22.42
C ASP A 259 11.66 20.56 22.48
N GLY A 260 10.63 20.04 21.80
CA GLY A 260 10.32 18.62 21.70
C GLY A 260 11.18 17.83 20.70
N PHE A 261 12.06 18.48 19.91
CA PHE A 261 12.85 17.83 18.87
C PHE A 261 13.68 16.66 19.38
N ALA A 262 14.42 16.90 20.46
CA ALA A 262 15.27 15.86 21.07
C ALA A 262 14.44 14.69 21.65
N GLN A 263 13.28 14.99 22.22
CA GLN A 263 12.35 13.98 22.74
C GLN A 263 11.79 13.13 21.58
N PHE A 264 11.27 13.76 20.53
CA PHE A 264 10.72 13.08 19.37
C PHE A 264 11.74 12.11 18.74
N TRP A 265 12.92 12.61 18.40
CA TRP A 265 13.95 11.78 17.78
C TRP A 265 14.54 10.74 18.73
N GLY A 266 14.66 11.07 20.01
CA GLY A 266 15.07 10.11 21.04
C GLY A 266 14.08 8.95 21.17
N GLN A 267 12.77 9.23 21.13
CA GLN A 267 11.73 8.21 21.15
C GLN A 267 11.70 7.40 19.84
N ALA A 268 11.88 8.04 18.68
CA ALA A 268 11.95 7.36 17.40
C ALA A 268 13.13 6.38 17.35
N VAL A 269 14.32 6.82 17.74
CA VAL A 269 15.53 5.97 17.81
C VAL A 269 15.34 4.84 18.84
N ARG A 270 14.85 5.15 20.04
CA ARG A 270 14.59 4.13 21.07
C ARG A 270 13.61 3.08 20.61
N TRP A 271 12.57 3.47 19.85
CA TRP A 271 11.61 2.53 19.31
C TRP A 271 12.24 1.56 18.29
N THR A 272 13.24 1.99 17.50
CA THR A 272 13.96 1.10 16.56
C THR A 272 14.90 0.13 17.27
N ILE A 273 15.41 0.53 18.43
CA ILE A 273 16.24 -0.36 19.25
C ILE A 273 15.28 -1.39 19.86
N THR A 274 15.28 -2.59 19.32
CA THR A 274 14.58 -3.72 19.90
C THR A 274 15.26 -4.08 21.22
N GLU A 275 14.87 -3.42 22.29
CA GLU A 275 15.05 -4.01 23.60
C GLU A 275 14.12 -5.23 23.66
N GLY A 276 14.63 -6.38 23.26
CA GLY A 276 13.96 -7.67 23.37
C GLY A 276 13.91 -8.16 24.83
N ARG A 277 13.79 -7.21 25.77
CA ARG A 277 13.63 -7.44 27.19
C ARG A 277 12.46 -6.61 27.69
N SER A 278 11.31 -7.25 27.86
CA SER A 278 10.52 -6.91 29.03
C SER A 278 11.51 -7.08 30.20
N GLU A 279 11.82 -6.03 30.95
CA GLU A 279 12.75 -6.11 32.09
C GLU A 279 12.34 -7.23 33.08
N ASN A 280 11.12 -7.70 32.97
CA ASN A 280 10.46 -8.67 33.84
C ASN A 280 10.24 -10.06 33.22
N LEU A 281 10.50 -10.26 31.91
CA LEU A 281 10.24 -11.51 31.21
C LEU A 281 11.41 -11.87 30.28
N GLU A 282 12.34 -12.70 30.74
CA GLU A 282 13.42 -13.23 29.90
C GLU A 282 12.90 -14.44 29.11
N THR A 283 12.79 -14.31 27.78
CA THR A 283 12.27 -15.36 26.91
C THR A 283 13.40 -16.05 26.15
N ARG A 284 13.40 -17.39 26.18
CA ARG A 284 14.30 -18.25 25.40
C ARG A 284 13.49 -19.24 24.59
N ILE A 285 13.94 -19.53 23.39
CA ILE A 285 13.36 -20.58 22.55
C ILE A 285 14.42 -21.65 22.35
N ILE A 286 14.06 -22.87 22.71
CA ILE A 286 14.92 -24.07 22.58
C ILE A 286 14.28 -24.96 21.52
N TYR A 287 14.98 -25.20 20.41
CA TYR A 287 14.54 -26.12 19.37
C TYR A 287 15.27 -27.44 19.49
N GLN A 288 14.54 -28.52 19.70
CA GLN A 288 15.07 -29.87 19.82
C GLN A 288 14.08 -30.88 19.28
N ASP A 289 14.56 -31.84 18.49
CA ASP A 289 13.79 -32.99 17.98
C ASP A 289 12.48 -32.58 17.27
N GLY A 290 12.50 -31.48 16.51
CA GLY A 290 11.35 -31.00 15.76
C GLY A 290 10.35 -30.16 16.58
N VAL A 291 10.59 -29.99 17.88
CA VAL A 291 9.73 -29.19 18.77
C VAL A 291 10.45 -27.92 19.23
N ALA A 292 9.77 -26.80 19.15
CA ALA A 292 10.23 -25.53 19.70
C ALA A 292 9.57 -25.30 21.07
N ARG A 293 10.39 -25.22 22.12
CA ARG A 293 9.96 -24.93 23.49
C ARG A 293 10.23 -23.46 23.80
N ILE A 294 9.21 -22.72 24.19
CA ILE A 294 9.28 -21.37 24.68
C ILE A 294 9.43 -21.43 26.20
N VAL A 295 10.50 -20.86 26.73
CA VAL A 295 10.79 -20.78 28.17
C VAL A 295 10.84 -19.30 28.56
N VAL A 296 10.06 -18.92 29.56
CA VAL A 296 10.00 -17.54 30.07
C VAL A 296 10.36 -17.55 31.56
N ASP A 297 11.43 -16.83 31.90
CA ASP A 297 11.80 -16.50 33.30
C ASP A 297 11.23 -15.12 33.64
N ALA A 298 10.26 -15.09 34.53
CA ALA A 298 9.52 -13.90 34.92
C ALA A 298 9.96 -13.42 36.31
N ARG A 299 10.54 -12.19 36.38
CA ARG A 299 11.00 -11.57 37.63
C ARG A 299 10.60 -10.10 37.66
N ASP A 300 10.38 -9.56 38.87
CA ASP A 300 10.22 -8.13 39.07
C ASP A 300 11.58 -7.38 39.02
N ASN A 301 11.54 -6.05 39.04
CA ASN A 301 12.74 -5.22 39.02
C ASN A 301 13.67 -5.42 40.23
N ASN A 302 13.21 -6.14 41.27
CA ASN A 302 13.99 -6.53 42.44
C ASN A 302 14.52 -7.97 42.36
N GLY A 303 14.32 -8.65 41.23
CA GLY A 303 14.73 -10.03 40.99
C GLY A 303 13.82 -11.08 41.64
N ARG A 304 12.65 -10.73 42.17
CA ARG A 304 11.71 -11.68 42.77
C ARG A 304 10.89 -12.36 41.66
N PHE A 305 10.63 -13.63 41.83
CA PHE A 305 9.84 -14.40 40.88
C PHE A 305 8.37 -13.92 40.80
N LEU A 306 7.90 -13.67 39.57
CA LEU A 306 6.52 -13.37 39.29
C LEU A 306 5.76 -14.67 39.01
N ASN A 307 4.85 -15.02 39.92
CA ASN A 307 4.05 -16.24 39.86
C ASN A 307 2.61 -15.92 39.47
N GLY A 308 1.89 -16.90 38.90
CA GLY A 308 0.48 -16.80 38.60
C GLY A 308 0.17 -15.91 37.38
N LEU A 309 1.15 -15.62 36.53
CA LEU A 309 0.90 -14.90 35.27
C LEU A 309 0.16 -15.81 34.28
N THR A 310 -0.76 -15.22 33.52
CA THR A 310 -1.42 -15.88 32.38
C THR A 310 -0.71 -15.45 31.11
N LEU A 311 0.31 -16.19 30.72
CA LEU A 311 1.11 -15.90 29.54
C LEU A 311 0.59 -16.66 28.33
N GLN A 312 0.36 -15.94 27.25
CA GLN A 312 0.00 -16.48 25.95
C GLN A 312 0.98 -15.98 24.90
N SER A 313 1.45 -16.90 24.05
CA SER A 313 2.28 -16.55 22.89
C SER A 313 1.47 -16.70 21.61
N ASN A 314 1.57 -15.72 20.72
CA ASN A 314 1.10 -15.80 19.35
C ASN A 314 2.30 -15.96 18.43
N ILE A 315 2.31 -17.05 17.66
CA ILE A 315 3.41 -17.44 16.79
C ILE A 315 2.96 -17.26 15.35
N VAL A 316 3.72 -16.52 14.56
CA VAL A 316 3.45 -16.25 13.14
C VAL A 316 4.67 -16.64 12.32
N TYR A 317 4.46 -17.40 11.24
CA TYR A 317 5.49 -17.70 10.25
C TYR A 317 5.68 -16.52 9.29
N SER A 318 6.94 -16.15 9.04
CA SER A 318 7.28 -14.87 8.37
C SER A 318 7.08 -14.86 6.85
N GLU A 319 7.01 -16.02 6.17
CA GLU A 319 7.06 -16.07 4.70
C GLU A 319 5.69 -16.15 4.01
N THR A 320 4.61 -16.27 4.77
CA THR A 320 3.25 -16.32 4.23
C THR A 320 2.47 -15.03 4.48
N SER A 321 1.99 -14.41 3.41
CA SER A 321 1.14 -13.19 3.46
C SER A 321 -0.23 -13.40 4.13
N ASN A 322 -0.60 -14.66 4.45
CA ASN A 322 -1.85 -15.05 5.13
C ASN A 322 -1.58 -15.91 6.37
N ALA A 323 -0.50 -15.66 7.11
CA ALA A 323 -0.12 -16.45 8.26
C ALA A 323 -1.17 -16.39 9.38
N GLN A 324 -1.86 -17.50 9.63
CA GLN A 324 -2.65 -17.67 10.84
C GLN A 324 -1.72 -17.74 12.05
N ALA A 325 -1.98 -16.89 13.05
CA ALA A 325 -1.24 -16.92 14.30
C ALA A 325 -1.61 -18.20 15.08
N THR A 326 -0.60 -18.98 15.46
CA THR A 326 -0.79 -20.14 16.36
C THR A 326 -0.65 -19.66 17.80
N GLY A 327 -1.72 -19.77 18.59
CA GLY A 327 -1.72 -19.44 20.02
C GLY A 327 -1.11 -20.57 20.86
N VAL A 328 -0.12 -20.26 21.71
CA VAL A 328 0.45 -21.18 22.69
C VAL A 328 0.28 -20.60 24.09
N ILE A 329 -0.39 -21.34 24.96
CA ILE A 329 -0.53 -20.98 26.38
C ILE A 329 0.67 -21.53 27.14
N LEU A 330 1.39 -20.65 27.86
CA LEU A 330 2.51 -21.07 28.69
C LEU A 330 2.01 -21.42 30.08
N ARG A 331 2.50 -22.55 30.60
CA ARG A 331 2.18 -23.03 31.94
C ARG A 331 3.35 -22.78 32.87
N GLN A 332 3.06 -22.38 34.10
CA GLN A 332 4.07 -22.25 35.12
C GLN A 332 4.60 -23.62 35.53
N THR A 333 5.92 -23.86 35.36
CA THR A 333 6.59 -25.13 35.69
C THR A 333 7.43 -25.05 36.95
N ALA A 334 7.88 -23.80 37.30
CA ALA A 334 8.61 -23.50 38.55
C ALA A 334 8.33 -22.04 38.97
N PRO A 335 8.78 -21.60 40.17
CA PRO A 335 8.66 -20.20 40.55
C PRO A 335 9.25 -19.27 39.50
N GLY A 336 8.41 -18.39 38.93
CA GLY A 336 8.76 -17.48 37.85
C GLY A 336 9.05 -18.11 36.48
N LEU A 337 8.99 -19.42 36.35
CA LEU A 337 9.30 -20.13 35.11
C LEU A 337 8.03 -20.60 34.41
N TYR A 338 7.87 -20.21 33.14
CA TYR A 338 6.72 -20.59 32.32
C TYR A 338 7.20 -21.24 31.03
N GLU A 339 6.53 -22.33 30.63
CA GLU A 339 6.90 -23.09 29.45
C GLU A 339 5.69 -23.38 28.55
N GLY A 340 5.91 -23.36 27.23
CA GLY A 340 4.96 -23.79 26.22
C GLY A 340 5.70 -24.37 25.02
N GLU A 341 5.04 -25.21 24.25
CA GLU A 341 5.65 -25.88 23.11
C GLU A 341 4.82 -25.68 21.84
N PHE A 342 5.50 -25.61 20.72
CA PHE A 342 4.87 -25.66 19.40
C PHE A 342 5.74 -26.44 18.41
N ILE A 343 5.11 -26.97 17.37
CA ILE A 343 5.79 -27.69 16.30
C ILE A 343 5.85 -26.76 15.08
N PRO A 344 7.06 -26.28 14.69
CA PRO A 344 7.22 -25.53 13.45
C PRO A 344 6.84 -26.40 12.25
N GLN A 345 5.98 -25.87 11.36
CA GLN A 345 5.50 -26.63 10.19
C GLN A 345 6.46 -26.52 9.01
N GLU A 346 7.27 -25.48 8.94
CA GLU A 346 8.16 -25.16 7.84
C GLU A 346 9.50 -24.62 8.36
N GLU A 347 10.55 -24.72 7.56
CA GLU A 347 11.84 -24.09 7.84
C GLU A 347 11.76 -22.59 7.54
N GLY A 348 12.18 -21.74 8.47
CA GLY A 348 12.16 -20.30 8.29
C GLY A 348 12.09 -19.50 9.57
N ALA A 349 11.75 -18.22 9.48
CA ALA A 349 11.67 -17.30 10.61
C ALA A 349 10.27 -17.29 11.23
N TYR A 350 10.21 -17.45 12.55
CA TYR A 350 8.97 -17.40 13.33
C TYR A 350 8.98 -16.18 14.25
N PHE A 351 7.89 -15.42 14.22
CA PHE A 351 7.65 -14.34 15.19
C PHE A 351 6.89 -14.88 16.38
N VAL A 352 7.44 -14.69 17.56
CA VAL A 352 6.83 -15.12 18.82
C VAL A 352 6.49 -13.86 19.63
N ARG A 353 5.22 -13.54 19.73
CA ARG A 353 4.72 -12.41 20.53
C ARG A 353 4.14 -12.93 21.84
N MET A 354 4.70 -12.45 22.95
CA MET A 354 4.19 -12.75 24.29
C MET A 354 3.18 -11.70 24.74
N THR A 355 2.08 -12.13 25.29
CA THR A 355 1.07 -11.27 25.93
C THR A 355 0.72 -11.82 27.32
N ASN A 356 0.63 -10.93 28.29
CA ASN A 356 0.06 -11.24 29.59
C ASN A 356 -1.42 -10.89 29.54
N THR A 357 -2.31 -11.86 29.68
CA THR A 357 -3.76 -11.68 29.60
C THR A 357 -4.42 -11.44 30.99
N ALA A 358 -3.65 -11.39 32.06
CA ALA A 358 -4.18 -10.96 33.36
C ALA A 358 -4.39 -9.44 33.32
N GLU A 359 -5.64 -9.00 33.48
CA GLU A 359 -6.03 -7.59 33.60
C GLU A 359 -5.28 -6.92 34.77
N GLY A 360 -4.68 -5.77 34.47
CA GLY A 360 -4.28 -4.76 35.44
C GLY A 360 -2.81 -4.84 35.87
N PHE A 361 -1.94 -4.23 35.06
CA PHE A 361 -0.86 -3.37 35.55
C PHE A 361 -0.52 -2.36 34.46
#